data_2d2e8bb6d7e39e259ab399d8ba390d81
#
_entry.id   2d2e8bb6d7e39e259ab399d8ba390d81
#
_cell.length_a   1.000
_cell.length_b   1.000
_cell.length_c   1.000
_cell.angle_alpha   90.00
_cell.angle_beta   90.00
_cell.angle_gamma   90.00
#
_symmetry.space_group_name_H-M   'P 1'
#
loop_
_entity.id
_entity.type
_entity.pdbx_description
1 polymer ?
#
loop_
_entity_poly.entity_id
_entity_poly.type
_entity_poly.pdbx_seq_one_letter_code
_entity_poly.pdbx_strand_id
1 'polypeptide(L)'
;MQVKRTEKKFILNSQERVLAQKSIGAVMPKDRYCVSADGYEVRSLYFDTFSDRACAEKEEGLQEHEKIRARIYGTNDRIIKLESKRKNGELQTKDSMLIDRNTLENLCVGNYNVLLQNNDSMAIYFYIKLSQGMAPKAIIQ
;
A
#
# COMPACT_ATOMS: atom_id res chain seq x y z
N MET A 1 7.56 -6.43 8.05
CA MET A 1 6.99 -5.70 9.21
C MET A 1 5.49 -5.79 9.19
N GLN A 2 4.85 -6.20 10.29
CA GLN A 2 3.39 -6.27 10.44
C GLN A 2 2.90 -5.19 11.42
N VAL A 3 1.82 -4.48 11.06
CA VAL A 3 1.16 -3.49 11.90
C VAL A 3 -0.34 -3.78 11.93
N LYS A 4 -0.92 -3.84 13.14
CA LYS A 4 -2.37 -3.96 13.36
C LYS A 4 -2.90 -2.66 13.92
N ARG A 5 -3.99 -2.14 13.37
CA ARG A 5 -4.60 -0.88 13.82
C ARG A 5 -6.08 -0.79 13.44
N THR A 6 -6.80 0.06 14.17
CA THR A 6 -8.12 0.54 13.75
C THR A 6 -7.94 1.84 12.95
N GLU A 7 -8.62 1.97 11.83
CA GLU A 7 -8.58 3.17 10.98
C GLU A 7 -9.99 3.78 10.92
N LYS A 8 -10.11 5.04 11.37
CA LYS A 8 -11.34 5.83 11.22
C LYS A 8 -11.10 6.90 10.17
N LYS A 9 -12.06 7.10 9.27
CA LYS A 9 -12.03 8.12 8.22
C LYS A 9 -13.14 9.12 8.45
N PHE A 10 -12.80 10.39 8.39
CA PHE A 10 -13.73 11.51 8.53
C PHE A 10 -13.76 12.29 7.22
N ILE A 11 -14.94 12.67 6.77
CA ILE A 11 -15.12 13.60 5.67
C ILE A 11 -15.11 15.00 6.25
N LEU A 12 -14.27 15.87 5.73
CA LEU A 12 -14.15 17.26 6.16
C LEU A 12 -14.50 18.20 5.00
N ASN A 13 -15.21 19.26 5.29
CA ASN A 13 -15.34 20.37 4.36
C ASN A 13 -14.06 21.22 4.35
N SER A 14 -13.98 22.23 3.45
CA SER A 14 -12.77 23.04 3.29
C SER A 14 -12.38 23.82 4.53
N GLN A 15 -13.34 24.33 5.31
CA GLN A 15 -13.09 25.09 6.54
C GLN A 15 -12.60 24.16 7.66
N GLU A 16 -13.27 23.03 7.86
CA GLU A 16 -12.87 22.00 8.82
C GLU A 16 -11.47 21.47 8.52
N ARG A 17 -11.12 21.29 7.24
CA ARG A 17 -9.78 20.90 6.82
C ARG A 17 -8.71 21.89 7.29
N VAL A 18 -8.95 23.20 7.10
CA VAL A 18 -8.01 24.26 7.51
C VAL A 18 -7.85 24.27 9.04
N LEU A 19 -8.95 24.17 9.77
CA LEU A 19 -8.93 24.14 11.24
C LEU A 19 -8.21 22.89 11.76
N ALA A 20 -8.54 21.72 11.23
CA ALA A 20 -7.89 20.47 11.61
C ALA A 20 -6.38 20.50 11.31
N GLN A 21 -5.98 21.03 10.15
CA GLN A 21 -4.58 21.16 9.76
C GLN A 21 -3.80 22.08 10.72
N LYS A 22 -4.39 23.20 11.14
CA LYS A 22 -3.80 24.12 12.14
C LYS A 22 -3.65 23.44 13.50
N SER A 23 -4.74 22.82 14.00
CA SER A 23 -4.77 22.18 15.32
C SER A 23 -3.79 21.01 15.40
N ILE A 24 -3.78 20.14 14.39
CA ILE A 24 -2.87 18.99 14.33
C ILE A 24 -1.42 19.46 14.17
N GLY A 25 -1.18 20.45 13.30
CA GLY A 25 0.15 21.00 13.06
C GLY A 25 0.78 21.69 14.28
N ALA A 26 -0.04 22.11 15.24
CA ALA A 26 0.45 22.69 16.50
C ALA A 26 1.02 21.63 17.47
N VAL A 27 0.58 20.36 17.36
CA VAL A 27 0.93 19.29 18.31
C VAL A 27 1.68 18.12 17.69
N MET A 28 1.65 17.99 16.37
CA MET A 28 2.30 16.89 15.64
C MET A 28 3.23 17.40 14.54
N PRO A 29 4.46 16.91 14.47
CA PRO A 29 5.36 17.22 13.36
C PRO A 29 4.80 16.62 12.07
N LYS A 30 5.13 17.23 10.92
CA LYS A 30 4.86 16.67 9.61
C LYS A 30 5.62 15.35 9.42
N ASP A 31 5.07 14.49 8.56
CA ASP A 31 5.77 13.28 8.13
C ASP A 31 7.17 13.63 7.60
N ARG A 32 8.16 12.79 7.93
CA ARG A 32 9.56 13.00 7.54
C ARG A 32 9.80 13.09 6.04
N TYR A 33 8.90 12.54 5.21
CA TYR A 33 8.96 12.63 3.76
C TYR A 33 8.29 13.89 3.20
N CYS A 34 7.62 14.67 4.06
CA CYS A 34 6.95 15.91 3.67
C CYS A 34 7.97 17.03 3.54
N VAL A 35 8.59 17.13 2.38
CA VAL A 35 9.65 18.11 2.07
C VAL A 35 9.12 19.46 1.59
N SER A 36 7.81 19.57 1.30
CA SER A 36 7.17 20.81 0.86
C SER A 36 5.89 21.12 1.62
N ALA A 37 5.33 22.33 1.43
CA ALA A 37 4.06 22.71 2.01
C ALA A 37 2.89 21.83 1.49
N ASP A 38 2.98 21.40 0.24
CA ASP A 38 1.95 20.63 -0.46
C ASP A 38 2.02 19.12 -0.21
N GLY A 39 3.06 18.67 0.52
CA GLY A 39 3.26 17.26 0.82
C GLY A 39 4.31 16.59 -0.08
N TYR A 40 4.09 15.34 -0.40
CA TYR A 40 4.93 14.53 -1.29
C TYR A 40 4.08 13.59 -2.13
N GLU A 41 4.60 13.30 -3.30
CA GLU A 41 3.98 12.38 -4.24
C GLU A 41 4.06 10.94 -3.74
N VAL A 42 2.99 10.19 -3.91
CA VAL A 42 2.94 8.75 -3.60
C VAL A 42 2.38 8.00 -4.80
N ARG A 43 3.21 7.19 -5.44
CA ARG A 43 2.77 6.31 -6.53
C ARG A 43 2.61 4.88 -6.03
N SER A 44 1.51 4.26 -6.39
CA SER A 44 1.20 2.88 -5.98
C SER A 44 0.76 2.07 -7.19
N LEU A 45 1.45 0.96 -7.45
CA LEU A 45 1.06 -0.05 -8.42
C LEU A 45 0.29 -1.13 -7.67
N TYR A 46 -0.98 -1.33 -8.02
CA TYR A 46 -1.84 -2.36 -7.44
C TYR A 46 -1.77 -3.65 -8.24
N PHE A 47 -1.73 -4.76 -7.51
CA PHE A 47 -1.86 -6.11 -8.06
C PHE A 47 -3.25 -6.63 -7.74
N ASP A 48 -3.89 -7.27 -8.73
CA ASP A 48 -5.18 -7.92 -8.58
C ASP A 48 -5.26 -9.14 -9.51
N THR A 49 -6.26 -9.99 -9.30
CA THR A 49 -6.55 -11.10 -10.19
C THR A 49 -7.09 -10.60 -11.52
N PHE A 50 -7.14 -11.47 -12.51
CA PHE A 50 -7.70 -11.13 -13.83
C PHE A 50 -9.15 -10.62 -13.73
N SER A 51 -9.93 -11.17 -12.80
CA SER A 51 -11.33 -10.80 -12.55
C SER A 51 -11.52 -9.60 -11.62
N ASP A 52 -10.45 -8.84 -11.29
CA ASP A 52 -10.47 -7.67 -10.40
C ASP A 52 -11.11 -7.97 -9.03
N ARG A 53 -10.78 -9.14 -8.48
CA ARG A 53 -11.36 -9.67 -7.24
C ARG A 53 -11.25 -8.71 -6.06
N ALA A 54 -10.07 -8.12 -5.82
CA ALA A 54 -9.88 -7.20 -4.71
C ALA A 54 -10.65 -5.88 -4.88
N CYS A 55 -10.97 -5.51 -6.13
CA CYS A 55 -11.84 -4.39 -6.44
C CYS A 55 -13.29 -4.74 -6.13
N ALA A 56 -13.78 -5.87 -6.64
CA ALA A 56 -15.13 -6.37 -6.43
C ALA A 56 -15.44 -6.58 -4.94
N GLU A 57 -14.58 -7.27 -4.19
CA GLU A 57 -14.73 -7.47 -2.75
C GLU A 57 -14.88 -6.15 -1.97
N LYS A 58 -14.18 -5.09 -2.42
CA LYS A 58 -14.33 -3.76 -1.81
C LYS A 58 -15.66 -3.10 -2.17
N GLU A 59 -16.10 -3.19 -3.44
CA GLU A 59 -17.34 -2.57 -3.92
C GLU A 59 -18.57 -3.25 -3.30
N GLU A 60 -18.52 -4.56 -3.14
CA GLU A 60 -19.55 -5.36 -2.46
C GLU A 60 -19.56 -5.14 -0.94
N GLY A 61 -18.58 -4.40 -0.41
CA GLY A 61 -18.50 -4.08 1.02
C GLY A 61 -18.16 -5.27 1.90
N LEU A 62 -17.53 -6.32 1.35
CA LEU A 62 -17.14 -7.50 2.11
C LEU A 62 -16.29 -7.11 3.32
N GLN A 63 -16.57 -7.74 4.45
CA GLN A 63 -15.85 -7.48 5.70
C GLN A 63 -14.40 -7.91 5.61
N GLU A 64 -14.11 -8.93 4.82
CA GLU A 64 -12.77 -9.44 4.57
C GLU A 64 -12.36 -9.12 3.14
N HIS A 65 -11.33 -8.33 3.00
CA HIS A 65 -10.70 -8.06 1.70
C HIS A 65 -9.22 -7.75 1.87
N GLU A 66 -8.46 -8.04 0.84
CA GLU A 66 -7.01 -7.81 0.79
C GLU A 66 -6.63 -7.03 -0.46
N LYS A 67 -5.66 -6.11 -0.30
CA LYS A 67 -5.07 -5.36 -1.41
C LYS A 67 -3.56 -5.45 -1.35
N ILE A 68 -2.95 -5.82 -2.46
CA ILE A 68 -1.49 -5.85 -2.61
C ILE A 68 -1.07 -4.72 -3.53
N ARG A 69 0.00 -4.01 -3.14
CA ARG A 69 0.56 -2.92 -3.93
C ARG A 69 2.05 -2.76 -3.72
N ALA A 70 2.73 -2.32 -4.75
CA ALA A 70 4.07 -1.73 -4.64
C ALA A 70 3.95 -0.21 -4.56
N ARG A 71 4.66 0.44 -3.62
CA ARG A 71 4.58 1.88 -3.36
C ARG A 71 5.94 2.52 -3.32
N ILE A 72 6.06 3.67 -3.99
CA ILE A 72 7.20 4.58 -3.89
C ILE A 72 6.75 5.95 -3.35
N TYR A 73 7.70 6.65 -2.72
CA TYR A 73 7.49 7.97 -2.13
C TYR A 73 8.41 8.98 -2.82
N GLY A 74 7.82 10.03 -3.38
CA GLY A 74 8.52 11.01 -4.21
C GLY A 74 9.04 10.38 -5.50
N THR A 75 10.20 10.84 -5.95
CA THR A 75 10.86 10.38 -7.18
C THR A 75 11.88 9.25 -6.96
N ASN A 76 12.13 8.87 -5.71
CA ASN A 76 13.13 7.87 -5.38
C ASN A 76 12.53 6.46 -5.46
N ASP A 77 12.87 5.74 -6.53
CA ASP A 77 12.43 4.37 -6.81
C ASP A 77 13.45 3.29 -6.40
N ARG A 78 14.53 3.68 -5.70
CA ARG A 78 15.54 2.71 -5.22
C ARG A 78 15.00 1.81 -4.12
N ILE A 79 14.06 2.32 -3.33
CA ILE A 79 13.43 1.57 -2.24
C ILE A 79 11.92 1.58 -2.45
N ILE A 80 11.39 0.42 -2.74
CA ILE A 80 9.97 0.22 -3.02
C ILE A 80 9.37 -0.60 -1.88
N LYS A 81 8.21 -0.18 -1.37
CA LYS A 81 7.47 -0.94 -0.37
C LYS A 81 6.45 -1.84 -1.05
N LEU A 82 6.66 -3.14 -0.99
CA LEU A 82 5.61 -4.12 -1.29
C LEU A 82 4.74 -4.28 -0.04
N GLU A 83 3.46 -3.96 -0.17
CA GLU A 83 2.51 -3.87 0.94
C GLU A 83 1.27 -4.72 0.68
N SER A 84 0.84 -5.49 1.69
CA SER A 84 -0.49 -6.06 1.77
C SER A 84 -1.28 -5.31 2.84
N LYS A 85 -2.50 -4.94 2.53
CA LYS A 85 -3.45 -4.37 3.48
C LYS A 85 -4.69 -5.25 3.51
N ARG A 86 -4.86 -5.95 4.62
CA ARG A 86 -6.01 -6.80 4.90
C ARG A 86 -6.96 -6.08 5.84
N LYS A 87 -8.24 -6.20 5.58
CA LYS A 87 -9.30 -5.78 6.48
C LYS A 87 -10.09 -7.00 6.91
N ASN A 88 -10.40 -7.10 8.20
CA ASN A 88 -11.32 -8.08 8.77
C ASN A 88 -12.21 -7.33 9.78
N GLY A 89 -13.43 -7.02 9.39
CA GLY A 89 -14.30 -6.13 10.13
C GLY A 89 -13.65 -4.75 10.33
N GLU A 90 -13.48 -4.33 11.58
CA GLU A 90 -12.81 -3.06 11.91
C GLU A 90 -11.28 -3.16 11.99
N LEU A 91 -10.75 -4.38 12.12
CA LEU A 91 -9.32 -4.60 12.25
C LEU A 91 -8.64 -4.51 10.89
N GLN A 92 -7.60 -3.71 10.81
CA GLN A 92 -6.73 -3.64 9.65
C GLN A 92 -5.34 -4.14 9.99
N THR A 93 -4.87 -5.09 9.18
CA THR A 93 -3.50 -5.58 9.24
C THR A 93 -2.75 -5.09 8.01
N LYS A 94 -1.57 -4.54 8.24
CA LYS A 94 -0.66 -4.12 7.19
C LYS A 94 0.63 -4.91 7.32
N ASP A 95 0.95 -5.66 6.28
CA ASP A 95 2.21 -6.34 6.11
C ASP A 95 3.04 -5.63 5.05
N SER A 96 4.35 -5.52 5.24
CA SER A 96 5.22 -4.86 4.27
C SER A 96 6.63 -5.41 4.27
N MET A 97 7.24 -5.43 3.10
CA MET A 97 8.67 -5.67 2.88
C MET A 97 9.25 -4.63 1.92
N LEU A 98 10.56 -4.48 1.95
CA LEU A 98 11.27 -3.62 1.00
C LEU A 98 11.76 -4.47 -0.18
N ILE A 99 11.58 -3.94 -1.37
CA ILE A 99 12.10 -4.53 -2.61
C ILE A 99 12.83 -3.44 -3.41
N ASP A 100 13.70 -3.85 -4.30
CA ASP A 100 14.34 -2.98 -5.26
C ASP A 100 13.56 -2.91 -6.58
N ARG A 101 14.04 -2.07 -7.49
CA ARG A 101 13.43 -1.88 -8.80
C ARG A 101 13.46 -3.14 -9.64
N ASN A 102 14.58 -3.87 -9.64
CA ASN A 102 14.71 -5.11 -10.41
C ASN A 102 13.68 -6.17 -9.96
N THR A 103 13.49 -6.30 -8.64
CA THR A 103 12.45 -7.16 -8.09
C THR A 103 11.06 -6.72 -8.58
N LEU A 104 10.73 -5.42 -8.52
CA LEU A 104 9.43 -4.93 -9.02
C LEU A 104 9.23 -5.23 -10.50
N GLU A 105 10.22 -5.02 -11.35
CA GLU A 105 10.16 -5.30 -12.78
C GLU A 105 9.89 -6.79 -13.04
N ASN A 106 10.52 -7.69 -12.29
CA ASN A 106 10.24 -9.13 -12.33
C ASN A 106 8.79 -9.44 -11.92
N LEU A 107 8.27 -8.80 -10.86
CA LEU A 107 6.88 -8.98 -10.45
C LEU A 107 5.90 -8.51 -11.54
N CYS A 108 6.24 -7.45 -12.26
CA CYS A 108 5.39 -6.92 -13.34
C CYS A 108 5.27 -7.87 -14.52
N VAL A 109 6.26 -8.72 -14.77
CA VAL A 109 6.23 -9.74 -15.83
C VAL A 109 5.81 -11.12 -15.33
N GLY A 110 5.37 -11.23 -14.07
CA GLY A 110 4.88 -12.48 -13.49
C GLY A 110 5.96 -13.39 -12.94
N ASN A 111 7.22 -12.95 -12.88
CA ASN A 111 8.31 -13.73 -12.28
C ASN A 111 8.35 -13.52 -10.77
N TYR A 112 7.46 -14.19 -10.04
CA TYR A 112 7.35 -14.05 -8.58
C TYR A 112 8.42 -14.85 -7.83
N ASN A 113 9.12 -15.77 -8.48
CA ASN A 113 10.20 -16.57 -7.86
C ASN A 113 11.33 -15.69 -7.31
N VAL A 114 11.52 -14.49 -7.83
CA VAL A 114 12.51 -13.52 -7.34
C VAL A 114 12.32 -13.21 -5.86
N LEU A 115 11.09 -13.28 -5.34
CA LEU A 115 10.80 -13.05 -3.93
C LEU A 115 11.41 -14.12 -3.02
N LEU A 116 11.55 -15.35 -3.49
CA LEU A 116 12.12 -16.46 -2.71
C LEU A 116 13.62 -16.29 -2.45
N GLN A 117 14.27 -15.40 -3.17
CA GLN A 117 15.68 -15.03 -2.96
C GLN A 117 15.86 -13.94 -1.91
N ASN A 118 14.74 -13.36 -1.44
CA ASN A 118 14.76 -12.30 -0.44
C ASN A 118 14.70 -12.91 0.97
N ASN A 119 15.58 -12.44 1.86
CA ASN A 119 15.65 -12.91 3.25
C ASN A 119 14.58 -12.29 4.18
N ASP A 120 13.65 -11.46 3.67
CA ASP A 120 12.57 -10.92 4.47
C ASP A 120 11.55 -12.03 4.80
N SER A 121 11.13 -12.11 6.05
CA SER A 121 10.14 -13.08 6.52
C SER A 121 8.80 -13.01 5.79
N MET A 122 8.50 -11.88 5.16
CA MET A 122 7.27 -11.67 4.38
C MET A 122 7.39 -12.12 2.91
N ALA A 123 8.58 -12.48 2.44
CA ALA A 123 8.82 -12.84 1.05
C ALA A 123 7.96 -14.04 0.59
N ILE A 124 7.92 -15.09 1.38
CA ILE A 124 7.12 -16.30 1.11
C ILE A 124 5.63 -15.94 1.07
N TYR A 125 5.16 -15.09 1.97
CA TYR A 125 3.77 -14.65 1.99
C TYR A 125 3.40 -13.94 0.68
N PHE A 126 4.18 -12.96 0.25
CA PHE A 126 3.92 -12.23 -1.00
C PHE A 126 4.06 -13.14 -2.22
N TYR A 127 5.03 -14.06 -2.22
CA TYR A 127 5.16 -15.06 -3.26
C TYR A 127 3.88 -15.87 -3.44
N ILE A 128 3.37 -16.47 -2.35
CA ILE A 128 2.15 -17.27 -2.38
C ILE A 128 0.96 -16.44 -2.90
N LYS A 129 0.80 -15.22 -2.40
CA LYS A 129 -0.32 -14.35 -2.78
C LYS A 129 -0.27 -13.95 -4.25
N LEU A 130 0.86 -13.48 -4.74
CA LEU A 130 1.01 -13.06 -6.14
C LEU A 130 0.90 -14.25 -7.10
N SER A 131 1.40 -15.43 -6.72
CA SER A 131 1.29 -16.65 -7.52
C SER A 131 -0.14 -17.19 -7.67
N GLN A 132 -1.10 -16.66 -6.93
CA GLN A 132 -2.53 -16.99 -7.07
C GLN A 132 -3.20 -16.29 -8.28
N GLY A 133 -2.44 -15.90 -9.28
CA GLY A 133 -2.95 -15.28 -10.50
C GLY A 133 -3.11 -13.77 -10.43
N MET A 134 -2.41 -13.13 -9.50
CA MET A 134 -2.36 -11.67 -9.45
C MET A 134 -1.39 -11.11 -10.49
N ALA A 135 -1.76 -9.99 -11.09
CA ALA A 135 -0.95 -9.23 -12.05
C ALA A 135 -1.05 -7.73 -11.75
N PRO A 136 -0.11 -6.91 -12.23
CA PRO A 136 -0.24 -5.46 -12.13
C PRO A 136 -1.48 -4.98 -12.89
N LYS A 137 -2.32 -4.15 -12.25
CA LYS A 137 -3.61 -3.70 -12.80
C LYS A 137 -3.72 -2.19 -12.92
N ALA A 138 -3.35 -1.45 -11.89
CA ALA A 138 -3.58 -0.01 -11.83
C ALA A 138 -2.43 0.72 -11.15
N ILE A 139 -2.06 1.88 -11.70
CA ILE A 139 -1.19 2.86 -11.03
C ILE A 139 -2.05 3.99 -10.52
N ILE A 140 -1.92 4.31 -9.23
CA ILE A 140 -2.57 5.45 -8.57
C ILE A 140 -1.48 6.39 -8.05
N GLN A 141 -1.62 7.66 -8.42
CA GLN A 141 -0.77 8.76 -8.02
C GLN A 141 -1.54 9.75 -7.17
#